data_95cd9bec4e1de3aff14c08e36dc3044a
#
_entry.id   95cd9bec4e1de3aff14c08e36dc3044a
#
_cell.length_a   1.000
_cell.length_b   1.000
_cell.length_c   1.000
_cell.angle_alpha   90.00
_cell.angle_beta   90.00
_cell.angle_gamma   90.00
#
_symmetry.space_group_name_H-M   'P 1'
#
loop_
_entity.id
_entity.type
_entity.pdbx_description
1 polymer ?
#
loop_
_entity_poly.entity_id
_entity_poly.type
_entity_poly.pdbx_seq_one_letter_code
_entity_poly.pdbx_strand_id
1 'polypeptide(L)'
;FYEAQGPKGWVSLEKTLQYIPKEIFTIADAKRGDIGNTSELYARAFFETMNFDSVTVAPYMGSDSVKPFLVQGGKWVILLALTSNPGSKDFQMLRLSDGSEEYLFEQVLRESAEWGTPGQLMFVVGATQGEYIQRVRQIVPDHFLLVPGVGAQGGSLEEISRLGMNQRCGLLVNSSRSIIYASSGRDFAEKAREAALEIQKEMEQYLEQYVQHV
;
A
#
# COMPACT_ATOMS: atom_id res chain seq x y z
N PHE A 1 -5.08 12.43 -10.09
CA PHE A 1 -5.42 12.84 -8.71
C PHE A 1 -6.82 13.50 -8.72
N TYR A 2 -7.82 12.73 -8.35
CA TYR A 2 -9.24 13.11 -8.49
C TYR A 2 -9.62 14.32 -7.62
N GLU A 3 -9.21 14.35 -6.37
CA GLU A 3 -9.59 15.40 -5.40
C GLU A 3 -9.21 16.81 -5.88
N ALA A 4 -8.10 16.96 -6.61
CA ALA A 4 -7.64 18.24 -7.14
C ALA A 4 -8.62 18.86 -8.17
N GLN A 5 -9.55 18.08 -8.70
CA GLN A 5 -10.56 18.53 -9.64
C GLN A 5 -11.86 18.97 -8.96
N GLY A 6 -11.88 19.00 -7.63
CA GLY A 6 -13.07 19.34 -6.84
C GLY A 6 -14.23 18.38 -7.08
N PRO A 7 -15.50 18.87 -7.08
CA PRO A 7 -16.67 17.99 -7.21
C PRO A 7 -16.67 17.12 -8.47
N LYS A 8 -16.13 17.62 -9.59
CA LYS A 8 -16.02 16.83 -10.83
C LYS A 8 -15.08 15.66 -10.68
N GLY A 9 -13.98 15.83 -9.91
CA GLY A 9 -13.04 14.75 -9.62
C GLY A 9 -13.67 13.65 -8.77
N TRP A 10 -14.45 13.99 -7.76
CA TRP A 10 -15.18 13.02 -6.96
C TRP A 10 -16.18 12.21 -7.78
N VAL A 11 -16.95 12.86 -8.66
CA VAL A 11 -17.83 12.16 -9.62
C VAL A 11 -17.04 11.24 -10.54
N SER A 12 -15.87 11.67 -11.01
CA SER A 12 -15.00 10.84 -11.86
C SER A 12 -14.43 9.64 -11.11
N LEU A 13 -14.06 9.80 -9.84
CA LEU A 13 -13.61 8.71 -8.97
C LEU A 13 -14.71 7.66 -8.77
N GLU A 14 -15.92 8.12 -8.45
CA GLU A 14 -17.07 7.23 -8.29
C GLU A 14 -17.36 6.42 -9.56
N LYS A 15 -17.42 7.08 -10.72
CA LYS A 15 -17.61 6.41 -12.01
C LYS A 15 -16.49 5.41 -12.32
N THR A 16 -15.22 5.77 -12.01
CA THR A 16 -14.09 4.87 -12.20
C THR A 16 -14.25 3.62 -11.34
N LEU A 17 -14.60 3.79 -10.07
CA LEU A 17 -14.81 2.69 -9.15
C LEU A 17 -15.97 1.77 -9.59
N GLN A 18 -17.08 2.36 -10.04
CA GLN A 18 -18.21 1.60 -10.58
C GLN A 18 -17.89 0.81 -11.85
N TYR A 19 -16.90 1.26 -12.63
CA TYR A 19 -16.44 0.58 -13.83
C TYR A 19 -15.52 -0.62 -13.53
N ILE A 20 -14.84 -0.62 -12.39
CA ILE A 20 -13.93 -1.71 -12.00
C ILE A 20 -14.77 -2.95 -11.64
N PRO A 21 -14.48 -4.13 -12.22
CA PRO A 21 -15.13 -5.38 -11.85
C PRO A 21 -15.01 -5.66 -10.34
N LYS A 22 -16.05 -6.21 -9.73
CA LYS A 22 -16.13 -6.39 -8.27
C LYS A 22 -15.12 -7.38 -7.69
N GLU A 23 -14.58 -8.26 -8.53
CA GLU A 23 -13.51 -9.21 -8.18
C GLU A 23 -12.12 -8.58 -8.13
N ILE A 24 -11.98 -7.34 -8.58
CA ILE A 24 -10.70 -6.60 -8.54
C ILE A 24 -10.59 -5.83 -7.23
N PHE A 25 -9.58 -6.16 -6.43
CA PHE A 25 -9.29 -5.47 -5.18
C PHE A 25 -8.96 -3.99 -5.40
N THR A 26 -9.65 -3.12 -4.69
CA THR A 26 -9.56 -1.67 -4.86
C THR A 26 -8.91 -0.98 -3.67
N ILE A 27 -8.00 -0.05 -3.94
CA ILE A 27 -7.28 0.72 -2.94
C ILE A 27 -7.60 2.20 -3.10
N ALA A 28 -8.26 2.79 -2.09
CA ALA A 28 -8.33 4.24 -1.96
C ALA A 28 -7.00 4.76 -1.42
N ASP A 29 -6.10 5.21 -2.31
CA ASP A 29 -4.80 5.77 -1.91
C ASP A 29 -4.96 7.21 -1.40
N ALA A 30 -5.74 7.35 -0.33
CA ALA A 30 -6.22 8.61 0.22
C ALA A 30 -5.34 9.19 1.33
N LYS A 31 -4.53 8.36 1.97
CA LYS A 31 -3.60 8.70 3.06
C LYS A 31 -4.26 9.53 4.15
N ARG A 32 -5.41 9.02 4.65
CA ARG A 32 -6.18 9.71 5.68
C ARG A 32 -5.53 9.57 7.05
N GLY A 33 -5.83 10.51 7.92
CA GLY A 33 -5.42 10.53 9.30
C GLY A 33 -6.17 11.63 10.02
N ASP A 34 -6.90 11.26 11.07
CA ASP A 34 -7.63 12.13 11.97
C ASP A 34 -7.93 11.34 13.25
N ILE A 35 -8.61 11.91 14.22
CA ILE A 35 -8.89 11.26 15.49
C ILE A 35 -10.40 11.04 15.69
N GLY A 36 -10.75 10.01 16.49
CA GLY A 36 -12.09 9.74 16.98
C GLY A 36 -13.15 9.76 15.88
N ASN A 37 -14.21 10.51 16.10
CA ASN A 37 -15.37 10.60 15.20
C ASN A 37 -15.02 11.02 13.76
N THR A 38 -14.03 11.89 13.55
CA THR A 38 -13.61 12.30 12.21
C THR A 38 -12.97 11.12 11.45
N SER A 39 -12.15 10.32 12.12
CA SER A 39 -11.61 9.08 11.55
C SER A 39 -12.71 8.08 11.16
N GLU A 40 -13.75 7.91 12.00
CA GLU A 40 -14.92 7.09 11.69
C GLU A 40 -15.67 7.60 10.45
N LEU A 41 -15.81 8.92 10.30
CA LEU A 41 -16.44 9.51 9.12
C LEU A 41 -15.62 9.29 7.85
N TYR A 42 -14.30 9.33 7.92
CA TYR A 42 -13.42 8.95 6.80
C TYR A 42 -13.57 7.46 6.46
N ALA A 43 -13.56 6.58 7.45
CA ALA A 43 -13.77 5.15 7.23
C ALA A 43 -15.11 4.88 6.53
N ARG A 44 -16.19 5.50 7.00
CA ARG A 44 -17.51 5.42 6.37
C ARG A 44 -17.53 5.94 4.94
N ALA A 45 -16.86 7.06 4.66
CA ALA A 45 -16.79 7.64 3.31
C ALA A 45 -16.15 6.68 2.30
N PHE A 46 -15.04 6.03 2.65
CA PHE A 46 -14.33 5.14 1.74
C PHE A 46 -14.90 3.72 1.72
N PHE A 47 -15.30 3.17 2.85
CA PHE A 47 -15.74 1.78 2.96
C PHE A 47 -17.23 1.58 2.68
N GLU A 48 -18.09 2.50 3.14
CA GLU A 48 -19.54 2.36 2.98
C GLU A 48 -20.03 3.16 1.77
N THR A 49 -19.74 4.46 1.71
CA THR A 49 -20.29 5.34 0.66
C THR A 49 -19.70 5.02 -0.70
N MET A 50 -18.37 4.93 -0.81
CA MET A 50 -17.68 4.61 -2.06
C MET A 50 -17.42 3.12 -2.25
N ASN A 51 -17.47 2.32 -1.18
CA ASN A 51 -17.28 0.88 -1.18
C ASN A 51 -15.94 0.39 -1.72
N PHE A 52 -14.84 1.07 -1.40
CA PHE A 52 -13.49 0.55 -1.62
C PHE A 52 -13.22 -0.66 -0.72
N ASP A 53 -12.34 -1.56 -1.15
CA ASP A 53 -11.89 -2.69 -0.34
C ASP A 53 -10.85 -2.28 0.70
N SER A 54 -10.09 -1.24 0.40
CA SER A 54 -9.03 -0.76 1.29
C SER A 54 -8.81 0.76 1.21
N VAL A 55 -8.17 1.31 2.25
CA VAL A 55 -7.74 2.71 2.30
C VAL A 55 -6.37 2.85 2.93
N THR A 56 -5.55 3.74 2.38
CA THR A 56 -4.26 4.10 2.99
C THR A 56 -4.45 5.09 4.12
N VAL A 57 -3.78 4.86 5.26
CA VAL A 57 -3.89 5.64 6.49
C VAL A 57 -2.50 6.00 7.01
N ALA A 58 -2.35 7.21 7.56
CA ALA A 58 -1.12 7.67 8.18
C ALA A 58 -1.10 7.34 9.69
N PRO A 59 0.00 6.79 10.24
CA PRO A 59 0.06 6.34 11.63
C PRO A 59 0.42 7.44 12.64
N TYR A 60 0.85 8.62 12.19
CA TYR A 60 1.52 9.62 13.03
C TYR A 60 0.74 10.06 14.28
N MET A 61 -0.60 10.05 14.20
CA MET A 61 -1.47 10.40 15.33
C MET A 61 -1.80 9.22 16.26
N GLY A 62 -1.26 8.01 15.99
CA GLY A 62 -1.39 6.87 16.89
C GLY A 62 -2.63 6.00 16.66
N SER A 63 -2.91 5.12 17.63
CA SER A 63 -3.88 4.04 17.49
C SER A 63 -5.32 4.51 17.38
N ASP A 64 -5.70 5.58 18.03
CA ASP A 64 -7.04 6.18 17.99
C ASP A 64 -7.36 6.83 16.63
N SER A 65 -6.34 7.13 15.84
CA SER A 65 -6.46 7.56 14.44
C SER A 65 -6.71 6.39 13.48
N VAL A 66 -6.14 5.21 13.75
CA VAL A 66 -6.14 4.05 12.85
C VAL A 66 -7.25 3.05 13.17
N LYS A 67 -7.49 2.76 14.45
CA LYS A 67 -8.49 1.77 14.89
C LYS A 67 -9.90 1.98 14.34
N PRO A 68 -10.40 3.21 14.14
CA PRO A 68 -11.72 3.42 13.52
C PRO A 68 -11.87 2.82 12.12
N PHE A 69 -10.77 2.66 11.38
CA PHE A 69 -10.78 2.00 10.07
C PHE A 69 -10.74 0.47 10.16
N LEU A 70 -10.31 -0.10 11.29
CA LEU A 70 -10.15 -1.55 11.48
C LEU A 70 -11.44 -2.27 11.91
N VAL A 71 -12.53 -1.54 12.17
CA VAL A 71 -13.81 -2.11 12.63
C VAL A 71 -14.68 -2.67 11.51
N GLN A 72 -14.35 -2.39 10.25
CA GLN A 72 -15.14 -2.80 9.09
C GLN A 72 -14.74 -4.23 8.64
N GLY A 73 -15.63 -5.20 8.84
CA GLY A 73 -15.41 -6.57 8.38
C GLY A 73 -15.23 -6.67 6.86
N GLY A 74 -14.20 -7.41 6.42
CA GLY A 74 -13.86 -7.57 5.00
C GLY A 74 -13.23 -6.35 4.33
N LYS A 75 -12.85 -5.33 5.12
CA LYS A 75 -12.14 -4.14 4.66
C LYS A 75 -10.73 -4.12 5.19
N TRP A 76 -9.83 -3.43 4.48
CA TRP A 76 -8.41 -3.41 4.78
C TRP A 76 -7.90 -2.00 5.03
N VAL A 77 -7.08 -1.86 6.04
CA VAL A 77 -6.27 -0.65 6.28
C VAL A 77 -4.87 -0.88 5.74
N ILE A 78 -4.34 0.06 4.98
CA ILE A 78 -2.96 0.03 4.50
C ILE A 78 -2.21 1.18 5.17
N LEU A 79 -1.41 0.85 6.19
CA LEU A 79 -0.73 1.83 7.03
C LEU A 79 0.62 2.23 6.43
N LEU A 80 0.92 3.53 6.41
CA LEU A 80 2.22 4.03 5.97
C LEU A 80 3.29 3.65 7.01
N ALA A 81 4.31 2.90 6.60
CA ALA A 81 5.43 2.54 7.47
C ALA A 81 6.74 3.11 6.94
N LEU A 82 7.23 2.64 5.79
CA LEU A 82 8.47 3.10 5.19
C LEU A 82 8.24 3.52 3.73
N THR A 83 8.46 4.79 3.42
CA THR A 83 8.17 5.36 2.10
C THR A 83 9.43 5.57 1.27
N SER A 84 9.28 5.69 -0.07
CA SER A 84 10.40 5.78 -1.02
C SER A 84 10.98 7.19 -1.20
N ASN A 85 10.29 8.23 -0.71
CA ASN A 85 10.67 9.60 -0.92
C ASN A 85 11.86 10.02 -0.04
N PRO A 86 12.68 11.00 -0.42
CA PRO A 86 13.81 11.47 0.37
C PRO A 86 13.44 11.92 1.78
N GLY A 87 12.26 12.51 1.98
CA GLY A 87 11.74 12.96 3.28
C GLY A 87 11.43 11.84 4.28
N SER A 88 11.51 10.56 3.87
CA SER A 88 11.44 9.44 4.81
C SER A 88 12.54 9.51 5.88
N LYS A 89 13.68 10.13 5.55
CA LYS A 89 14.81 10.31 6.45
C LYS A 89 14.55 11.32 7.57
N ASP A 90 13.57 12.19 7.41
CA ASP A 90 13.26 13.23 8.41
C ASP A 90 12.68 12.62 9.68
N PHE A 91 11.91 11.52 9.56
CA PHE A 91 11.24 10.85 10.68
C PHE A 91 11.43 9.33 10.65
N GLN A 92 11.07 8.66 9.56
CA GLN A 92 10.96 7.21 9.51
C GLN A 92 12.29 6.51 9.82
N MET A 93 13.42 7.13 9.40
CA MET A 93 14.78 6.63 9.60
C MET A 93 15.47 7.18 10.84
N LEU A 94 14.76 7.85 11.75
CA LEU A 94 15.31 8.23 13.05
C LEU A 94 15.56 6.98 13.88
N ARG A 95 16.73 6.87 14.49
CA ARG A 95 17.03 5.81 15.45
C ARG A 95 16.40 6.12 16.81
N LEU A 96 15.85 5.09 17.42
CA LEU A 96 15.33 5.20 18.77
C LEU A 96 16.47 5.32 19.78
N SER A 97 16.26 6.10 20.84
CA SER A 97 17.27 6.33 21.89
C SER A 97 17.13 5.38 23.08
N ASP A 98 16.35 4.31 22.94
CA ASP A 98 16.07 3.31 23.96
C ASP A 98 17.11 2.18 24.05
N GLY A 99 18.14 2.21 23.20
CA GLY A 99 19.19 1.19 23.11
C GLY A 99 18.86 0.00 22.21
N SER A 100 17.69 -0.01 21.56
CA SER A 100 17.29 -1.10 20.65
C SER A 100 17.97 -1.05 19.28
N GLU A 101 18.56 0.09 18.91
CA GLU A 101 19.06 0.40 17.55
C GLU A 101 17.99 0.30 16.44
N GLU A 102 16.73 0.29 16.82
CA GLU A 102 15.60 0.30 15.88
C GLU A 102 15.40 1.68 15.26
N TYR A 103 14.82 1.69 14.06
CA TYR A 103 14.34 2.91 13.41
C TYR A 103 12.88 3.17 13.79
N LEU A 104 12.45 4.43 13.70
CA LEU A 104 11.08 4.79 14.00
C LEU A 104 10.06 4.01 13.16
N PHE A 105 10.35 3.73 11.86
CA PHE A 105 9.43 2.93 11.04
C PHE A 105 9.25 1.50 11.57
N GLU A 106 10.27 0.91 12.20
CA GLU A 106 10.20 -0.43 12.80
C GLU A 106 9.31 -0.43 14.05
N GLN A 107 9.44 0.61 14.88
CA GLN A 107 8.53 0.82 16.00
C GLN A 107 7.08 1.00 15.52
N VAL A 108 6.86 1.78 14.45
CA VAL A 108 5.53 1.93 13.85
C VAL A 108 4.96 0.59 13.41
N LEU A 109 5.76 -0.25 12.75
CA LEU A 109 5.33 -1.60 12.35
C LEU A 109 4.96 -2.46 13.57
N ARG A 110 5.82 -2.51 14.58
CA ARG A 110 5.65 -3.32 15.78
C ARG A 110 4.40 -2.92 16.56
N GLU A 111 4.26 -1.64 16.85
CA GLU A 111 3.11 -1.12 17.59
C GLU A 111 1.80 -1.32 16.83
N SER A 112 1.80 -1.01 15.53
CA SER A 112 0.57 -1.08 14.76
C SER A 112 0.15 -2.50 14.40
N ALA A 113 1.06 -3.46 14.37
CA ALA A 113 0.73 -4.88 14.20
C ALA A 113 -0.16 -5.40 15.34
N GLU A 114 -0.07 -4.80 16.53
CA GLU A 114 -0.93 -5.13 17.68
C GLU A 114 -2.35 -4.51 17.57
N TRP A 115 -2.58 -3.59 16.63
CA TRP A 115 -3.88 -2.93 16.50
C TRP A 115 -4.87 -3.72 15.64
N GLY A 116 -4.40 -4.61 14.78
CA GLY A 116 -5.22 -5.39 13.86
C GLY A 116 -4.54 -6.70 13.43
N THR A 117 -5.29 -7.54 12.77
CA THR A 117 -4.79 -8.83 12.29
C THR A 117 -4.17 -8.71 10.89
N PRO A 118 -3.35 -9.68 10.44
CA PRO A 118 -2.89 -9.76 9.05
C PRO A 118 -4.01 -9.88 8.01
N GLY A 119 -5.25 -10.15 8.43
CA GLY A 119 -6.44 -10.15 7.58
C GLY A 119 -7.16 -8.80 7.47
N GLN A 120 -6.68 -7.76 8.17
CA GLN A 120 -7.29 -6.43 8.21
C GLN A 120 -6.28 -5.30 7.98
N LEU A 121 -5.00 -5.57 8.27
CA LEU A 121 -3.95 -4.56 8.26
C LEU A 121 -2.84 -4.96 7.28
N MET A 122 -2.45 -4.03 6.44
CA MET A 122 -1.33 -4.09 5.52
C MET A 122 -0.41 -2.89 5.77
N PHE A 123 0.80 -2.90 5.21
CA PHE A 123 1.75 -1.81 5.37
C PHE A 123 2.30 -1.33 4.03
N VAL A 124 2.54 -0.01 3.92
CA VAL A 124 3.28 0.56 2.79
C VAL A 124 4.77 0.45 3.06
N VAL A 125 5.49 -0.21 2.15
CA VAL A 125 6.96 -0.27 2.16
C VAL A 125 7.46 0.02 0.75
N GLY A 126 8.19 1.12 0.57
CA GLY A 126 8.63 1.57 -0.75
C GLY A 126 9.64 0.62 -1.40
N ALA A 127 9.51 0.42 -2.72
CA ALA A 127 10.36 -0.49 -3.50
C ALA A 127 11.86 -0.10 -3.51
N THR A 128 12.19 1.16 -3.24
CA THR A 128 13.58 1.63 -3.14
C THR A 128 14.24 1.32 -1.79
N GLN A 129 13.50 0.68 -0.88
CA GLN A 129 13.92 0.33 0.47
C GLN A 129 14.21 -1.19 0.61
N GLY A 130 14.70 -1.82 -0.46
CA GLY A 130 14.95 -3.28 -0.52
C GLY A 130 15.78 -3.81 0.65
N GLU A 131 16.80 -3.07 1.06
CA GLU A 131 17.67 -3.42 2.21
C GLU A 131 16.91 -3.56 3.54
N TYR A 132 15.74 -2.91 3.68
CA TYR A 132 14.93 -2.97 4.89
C TYR A 132 13.79 -3.99 4.82
N ILE A 133 13.49 -4.55 3.66
CA ILE A 133 12.38 -5.50 3.48
C ILE A 133 12.52 -6.72 4.40
N GLN A 134 13.72 -7.24 4.56
CA GLN A 134 13.95 -8.38 5.46
C GLN A 134 13.64 -8.03 6.92
N ARG A 135 14.02 -6.83 7.37
CA ARG A 135 13.70 -6.34 8.72
C ARG A 135 12.18 -6.16 8.88
N VAL A 136 11.52 -5.62 7.87
CA VAL A 136 10.04 -5.51 7.85
C VAL A 136 9.40 -6.88 8.00
N ARG A 137 9.87 -7.90 7.24
CA ARG A 137 9.34 -9.28 7.32
C ARG A 137 9.57 -9.95 8.66
N GLN A 138 10.66 -9.65 9.36
CA GLN A 138 10.88 -10.14 10.72
C GLN A 138 9.85 -9.59 11.71
N ILE A 139 9.38 -8.36 11.50
CA ILE A 139 8.39 -7.72 12.39
C ILE A 139 6.96 -8.12 12.00
N VAL A 140 6.65 -8.13 10.70
CA VAL A 140 5.30 -8.39 10.17
C VAL A 140 5.32 -9.51 9.11
N PRO A 141 5.59 -10.77 9.52
CA PRO A 141 5.82 -11.89 8.59
C PRO A 141 4.60 -12.20 7.72
N ASP A 142 3.40 -12.07 8.25
CA ASP A 142 2.15 -12.52 7.62
C ASP A 142 1.33 -11.40 6.96
N HIS A 143 1.71 -10.14 7.17
CA HIS A 143 0.99 -9.00 6.62
C HIS A 143 1.32 -8.79 5.14
N PHE A 144 0.34 -8.32 4.36
CA PHE A 144 0.61 -7.83 3.02
C PHE A 144 1.35 -6.49 3.06
N LEU A 145 2.28 -6.32 2.13
CA LEU A 145 3.00 -5.06 1.92
C LEU A 145 2.54 -4.44 0.60
N LEU A 146 2.03 -3.23 0.65
CA LEU A 146 1.86 -2.41 -0.55
C LEU A 146 3.21 -1.79 -0.90
N VAL A 147 3.72 -2.13 -2.07
CA VAL A 147 5.09 -1.76 -2.51
C VAL A 147 5.02 -0.80 -3.70
N PRO A 148 4.95 0.51 -3.45
CA PRO A 148 5.00 1.52 -4.51
C PRO A 148 6.43 1.79 -4.97
N GLY A 149 6.57 2.22 -6.23
CA GLY A 149 7.83 2.72 -6.78
C GLY A 149 8.67 1.70 -7.55
N VAL A 150 8.12 0.56 -7.87
CA VAL A 150 8.74 -0.40 -8.79
C VAL A 150 8.88 0.21 -10.19
N GLY A 151 10.01 0.02 -10.83
CA GLY A 151 10.35 0.52 -12.15
C GLY A 151 10.64 2.02 -12.15
N ALA A 152 9.64 2.88 -12.28
CA ALA A 152 9.79 4.32 -12.48
C ALA A 152 10.56 5.08 -11.37
N GLN A 153 10.69 4.51 -10.17
CA GLN A 153 11.47 5.07 -9.06
C GLN A 153 12.78 4.30 -8.80
N GLY A 154 13.11 3.31 -9.63
CA GLY A 154 14.34 2.52 -9.52
C GLY A 154 14.23 1.30 -8.60
N GLY A 155 13.05 0.96 -8.07
CA GLY A 155 12.84 -0.27 -7.30
C GLY A 155 12.90 -1.51 -8.20
N SER A 156 13.65 -2.54 -7.80
CA SER A 156 13.75 -3.82 -8.49
C SER A 156 12.59 -4.73 -8.07
N LEU A 157 11.80 -5.19 -9.04
CA LEU A 157 10.72 -6.13 -8.79
C LEU A 157 11.27 -7.48 -8.31
N GLU A 158 12.38 -7.96 -8.90
CA GLU A 158 13.06 -9.18 -8.49
C GLU A 158 13.51 -9.13 -7.03
N GLU A 159 14.22 -8.08 -6.64
CA GLU A 159 14.73 -7.92 -5.28
C GLU A 159 13.61 -7.89 -4.26
N ILE A 160 12.58 -7.08 -4.52
CA ILE A 160 11.40 -6.95 -3.66
C ILE A 160 10.68 -8.30 -3.53
N SER A 161 10.52 -9.04 -4.62
CA SER A 161 9.88 -10.35 -4.61
C SER A 161 10.69 -11.37 -3.82
N ARG A 162 12.00 -11.45 -4.07
CA ARG A 162 12.90 -12.37 -3.37
C ARG A 162 12.98 -12.13 -1.87
N LEU A 163 12.97 -10.87 -1.43
CA LEU A 163 13.11 -10.50 -0.02
C LEU A 163 11.78 -10.34 0.71
N GLY A 164 10.71 -10.02 -0.02
CA GLY A 164 9.45 -9.60 0.57
C GLY A 164 8.30 -10.58 0.42
N MET A 165 8.37 -11.57 -0.48
CA MET A 165 7.32 -12.59 -0.57
C MET A 165 7.29 -13.50 0.66
N ASN A 166 6.11 -13.94 1.03
CA ASN A 166 5.86 -14.96 2.04
C ASN A 166 5.00 -16.08 1.43
N GLN A 167 4.61 -17.08 2.23
CA GLN A 167 3.81 -18.24 1.78
C GLN A 167 2.47 -17.87 1.14
N ARG A 168 1.95 -16.67 1.38
CA ARG A 168 0.69 -16.14 0.84
C ARG A 168 0.91 -15.07 -0.24
N CYS A 169 2.04 -15.05 -0.91
CA CYS A 169 2.57 -13.95 -1.71
C CYS A 169 3.01 -12.74 -0.83
N GLY A 170 2.13 -12.16 -0.05
CA GLY A 170 2.40 -11.08 0.90
C GLY A 170 2.74 -9.73 0.27
N LEU A 171 2.69 -9.57 -1.05
CA LEU A 171 3.02 -8.33 -1.76
C LEU A 171 1.87 -7.85 -2.64
N LEU A 172 1.63 -6.53 -2.63
CA LEU A 172 0.85 -5.79 -3.60
C LEU A 172 1.77 -4.76 -4.27
N VAL A 173 2.26 -5.08 -5.46
CA VAL A 173 3.17 -4.20 -6.20
C VAL A 173 2.38 -3.12 -6.91
N ASN A 174 2.74 -1.85 -6.66
CA ASN A 174 2.09 -0.70 -7.29
C ASN A 174 3.04 0.04 -8.24
N SER A 175 2.61 0.18 -9.48
CA SER A 175 3.33 0.92 -10.52
C SER A 175 2.36 1.88 -11.22
N SER A 176 2.46 3.18 -10.93
CA SER A 176 1.51 4.17 -11.46
C SER A 176 1.99 4.82 -12.75
N ARG A 177 3.12 5.54 -12.70
CA ARG A 177 3.58 6.35 -13.84
C ARG A 177 3.96 5.53 -15.07
N SER A 178 4.60 4.39 -14.89
CA SER A 178 4.97 3.49 -15.99
C SER A 178 3.76 2.86 -16.68
N ILE A 179 2.64 2.73 -15.99
CA ILE A 179 1.37 2.24 -16.55
C ILE A 179 0.58 3.40 -17.15
N ILE A 180 0.24 4.41 -16.35
CA ILE A 180 -0.68 5.49 -16.77
C ILE A 180 -0.10 6.33 -17.92
N TYR A 181 1.22 6.53 -17.94
CA TYR A 181 1.94 7.34 -18.93
C TYR A 181 2.76 6.48 -19.91
N ALA A 182 2.39 5.23 -20.12
CA ALA A 182 3.04 4.36 -21.11
C ALA A 182 2.91 4.90 -22.55
N SER A 183 1.86 5.66 -22.84
CA SER A 183 1.70 6.45 -24.06
C SER A 183 0.93 7.75 -23.80
N SER A 184 1.24 8.80 -24.57
CA SER A 184 0.46 10.03 -24.66
C SER A 184 -0.44 10.10 -25.89
N GLY A 185 -0.43 9.05 -26.73
CA GLY A 185 -1.20 8.94 -27.94
C GLY A 185 -2.64 8.42 -27.73
N ARG A 186 -3.34 8.19 -28.83
CA ARG A 186 -4.71 7.63 -28.79
C ARG A 186 -4.74 6.17 -28.31
N ASP A 187 -3.61 5.50 -28.33
CA ASP A 187 -3.37 4.13 -27.87
C ASP A 187 -3.06 4.02 -26.37
N PHE A 188 -3.26 5.11 -25.62
CA PHE A 188 -2.87 5.20 -24.21
C PHE A 188 -3.43 4.05 -23.34
N ALA A 189 -4.66 3.63 -23.59
CA ALA A 189 -5.29 2.56 -22.81
C ALA A 189 -4.69 1.18 -23.12
N GLU A 190 -4.38 0.91 -24.40
CA GLU A 190 -3.73 -0.33 -24.85
C GLU A 190 -2.31 -0.41 -24.29
N LYS A 191 -1.54 0.68 -24.35
CA LYS A 191 -0.18 0.75 -23.82
C LYS A 191 -0.14 0.64 -22.29
N ALA A 192 -1.08 1.23 -21.58
CA ALA A 192 -1.22 1.05 -20.15
C ALA A 192 -1.50 -0.42 -19.79
N ARG A 193 -2.38 -1.09 -20.55
CA ARG A 193 -2.68 -2.52 -20.38
C ARG A 193 -1.44 -3.40 -20.64
N GLU A 194 -0.69 -3.13 -21.72
CA GLU A 194 0.55 -3.86 -22.04
C GLU A 194 1.55 -3.72 -20.89
N ALA A 195 1.81 -2.50 -20.42
CA ALA A 195 2.74 -2.24 -19.31
C ALA A 195 2.31 -2.94 -18.00
N ALA A 196 1.02 -2.98 -17.70
CA ALA A 196 0.51 -3.70 -16.53
C ALA A 196 0.69 -5.23 -16.67
N LEU A 197 0.46 -5.78 -17.87
CA LEU A 197 0.63 -7.20 -18.16
C LEU A 197 2.10 -7.66 -18.10
N GLU A 198 3.05 -6.79 -18.46
CA GLU A 198 4.48 -7.08 -18.31
C GLU A 198 4.84 -7.29 -16.83
N ILE A 199 4.40 -6.39 -15.95
CA ILE A 199 4.63 -6.52 -14.50
C ILE A 199 3.93 -7.77 -13.96
N GLN A 200 2.70 -8.05 -14.39
CA GLN A 200 1.96 -9.23 -13.96
C GLN A 200 2.71 -10.52 -14.32
N LYS A 201 3.19 -10.66 -15.55
CA LYS A 201 3.95 -11.84 -16.01
C LYS A 201 5.25 -12.03 -15.23
N GLU A 202 5.96 -10.93 -14.96
CA GLU A 202 7.17 -10.97 -14.16
C GLU A 202 6.86 -11.41 -12.72
N MET A 203 5.79 -10.88 -12.11
CA MET A 203 5.32 -11.31 -10.78
C MET A 203 4.91 -12.78 -10.74
N GLU A 204 4.27 -13.30 -11.80
CA GLU A 204 3.88 -14.70 -11.91
C GLU A 204 5.10 -15.63 -11.81
N GLN A 205 6.20 -15.29 -12.51
CA GLN A 205 7.45 -16.05 -12.43
C GLN A 205 8.03 -16.04 -11.01
N TYR A 206 7.97 -14.91 -10.30
CA TYR A 206 8.46 -14.83 -8.93
C TYR A 206 7.55 -15.56 -7.94
N LEU A 207 6.24 -15.59 -8.18
CA LEU A 207 5.32 -16.41 -7.40
C LEU A 207 5.68 -17.90 -7.50
N GLU A 208 5.93 -18.39 -8.72
CA GLU A 208 6.35 -19.78 -8.94
C GLU A 208 7.71 -20.08 -8.28
N GLN A 209 8.63 -19.12 -8.27
CA GLN A 209 9.99 -19.28 -7.76
C GLN A 209 10.07 -19.20 -6.23
N TYR A 210 9.34 -18.29 -5.59
CA TYR A 210 9.52 -17.95 -4.17
C TYR A 210 8.38 -18.39 -3.27
N VAL A 211 7.19 -18.62 -3.81
CA VAL A 211 6.04 -19.13 -3.04
C VAL A 211 5.98 -20.64 -3.24
N GLN A 212 6.39 -21.40 -2.23
CA GLN A 212 6.27 -22.86 -2.27
C GLN A 212 4.78 -23.23 -2.28
N HIS A 213 4.35 -23.91 -3.33
CA HIS A 213 3.03 -24.54 -3.35
C HIS A 213 3.00 -25.64 -2.28
N VAL A 214 2.21 -25.41 -1.24
CA VAL A 214 1.89 -26.43 -0.22
C VAL A 214 0.79 -27.33 -0.74
#